data_2811c2bd37a2d8a3ae8471d90ada16c6
#
_entry.id   2811c2bd37a2d8a3ae8471d90ada16c6
#
_cell.length_a   1.000
_cell.length_b   1.000
_cell.length_c   1.000
_cell.angle_alpha   90.00
_cell.angle_beta   90.00
_cell.angle_gamma   90.00
#
_symmetry.space_group_name_H-M   'P 1'
#
loop_
_entity.id
_entity.type
_entity.pdbx_description
1 polymer ?
#
loop_
_entity_poly.entity_id
_entity_poly.type
_entity_poly.pdbx_seq_one_letter_code
_entity_poly.pdbx_strand_id
1 'polypeptide(L)'
;AFGPIMTGVSAVLGTAVAWLVSLNLLPVLSIIVEPAKVLFLNNAINHGVFTPLGIEQATEAGKSILFLIEANPGPGLGLLLGFTFFGIGAAKASAPGAIIIQFFGGIHEIYFPYALSKPMTILALIAGGATGVATNMLLGGGLAFPAAPGSIIAVTAAAIGPGVGNLLVVYLSVVLAAAVTFLITGVILRASRKRDLAAEADAFGAAIAQTEANKGKKSSVLGTLNSANVDAVAQVDVGAGAALRTKTITNIVFACDAGMGSSAMGASVLRNKIKKEGIEGVTVVNKAIANLTPDADLIITQQTLTDRARGVVPDALHVSVDNFMNSPRYDEVLDMLREQAGSGADASADGSAAGPAPDA
;
A
#
# COMPACT_ATOMS: atom_id res chain seq x y z
N ALA A 1 -20.49 12.04 -18.16
CA ALA A 1 -20.96 13.25 -17.45
C ALA A 1 -19.94 13.79 -16.41
N PHE A 2 -18.97 13.00 -15.91
CA PHE A 2 -17.98 13.45 -14.91
C PHE A 2 -16.86 14.33 -15.47
N GLY A 3 -16.43 14.12 -16.71
CA GLY A 3 -15.30 14.85 -17.30
C GLY A 3 -15.44 16.38 -17.24
N PRO A 4 -16.53 16.98 -17.74
CA PRO A 4 -16.68 18.44 -17.73
C PRO A 4 -16.72 19.05 -16.32
N ILE A 5 -17.29 18.33 -15.34
CA ILE A 5 -17.34 18.79 -13.94
C ILE A 5 -15.93 18.81 -13.35
N MET A 6 -15.14 17.75 -13.55
CA MET A 6 -13.77 17.67 -13.06
C MET A 6 -12.87 18.73 -13.73
N THR A 7 -13.06 18.98 -15.03
CA THR A 7 -12.34 20.06 -15.74
C THR A 7 -12.69 21.43 -15.16
N GLY A 8 -13.99 21.68 -14.88
CA GLY A 8 -14.42 22.93 -14.28
C GLY A 8 -13.86 23.14 -12.88
N VAL A 9 -13.90 22.10 -12.02
CA VAL A 9 -13.33 22.15 -10.65
C VAL A 9 -11.83 22.40 -10.71
N SER A 10 -11.10 21.69 -11.59
CA SER A 10 -9.66 21.88 -11.76
C SER A 10 -9.31 23.29 -12.23
N ALA A 11 -10.09 23.89 -13.14
CA ALA A 11 -9.88 25.26 -13.61
C ALA A 11 -10.08 26.29 -12.48
N VAL A 12 -11.14 26.14 -11.69
CA VAL A 12 -11.40 27.04 -10.54
C VAL A 12 -10.28 26.94 -9.51
N LEU A 13 -9.87 25.71 -9.13
CA LEU A 13 -8.77 25.49 -8.20
C LEU A 13 -7.46 26.05 -8.74
N GLY A 14 -7.16 25.81 -10.03
CA GLY A 14 -5.96 26.34 -10.69
C GLY A 14 -5.92 27.88 -10.63
N THR A 15 -7.04 28.55 -10.92
CA THR A 15 -7.15 30.01 -10.83
C THR A 15 -6.94 30.52 -9.40
N ALA A 16 -7.55 29.89 -8.41
CA ALA A 16 -7.37 30.25 -7.01
C ALA A 16 -5.92 30.09 -6.54
N VAL A 17 -5.27 28.99 -6.95
CA VAL A 17 -3.85 28.72 -6.65
C VAL A 17 -2.96 29.78 -7.31
N ALA A 18 -3.15 30.08 -8.60
CA ALA A 18 -2.37 31.10 -9.30
C ALA A 18 -2.52 32.48 -8.67
N TRP A 19 -3.73 32.84 -8.24
CA TRP A 19 -3.99 34.09 -7.53
C TRP A 19 -3.27 34.16 -6.16
N LEU A 20 -3.29 33.09 -5.36
CA LEU A 20 -2.55 33.04 -4.10
C LEU A 20 -1.03 33.10 -4.30
N VAL A 21 -0.52 32.47 -5.36
CA VAL A 21 0.90 32.58 -5.78
C VAL A 21 1.25 34.04 -6.07
N SER A 22 0.42 34.77 -6.82
CA SER A 22 0.65 36.15 -7.15
C SER A 22 0.66 37.09 -5.92
N LEU A 23 -0.07 36.71 -4.85
CA LEU A 23 -0.06 37.41 -3.57
C LEU A 23 1.08 36.98 -2.64
N ASN A 24 1.93 36.05 -3.05
CA ASN A 24 2.99 35.46 -2.23
C ASN A 24 2.49 34.80 -0.92
N LEU A 25 1.25 34.31 -0.91
CA LEU A 25 0.61 33.64 0.22
C LEU A 25 0.84 32.11 0.14
N LEU A 26 2.06 31.71 -0.14
CA LEU A 26 2.42 30.31 -0.46
C LEU A 26 2.03 29.28 0.65
N PRO A 27 2.24 29.55 1.97
CA PRO A 27 1.82 28.59 3.00
C PRO A 27 0.31 28.35 3.06
N VAL A 28 -0.50 29.36 2.67
CA VAL A 28 -1.97 29.25 2.62
C VAL A 28 -2.44 28.31 1.52
N LEU A 29 -1.64 28.11 0.47
CA LEU A 29 -1.92 27.14 -0.60
C LEU A 29 -2.18 25.73 -0.08
N SER A 30 -1.56 25.34 1.03
CA SER A 30 -1.75 24.01 1.62
C SER A 30 -3.21 23.74 2.01
N ILE A 31 -4.01 24.78 2.29
CA ILE A 31 -5.46 24.63 2.59
C ILE A 31 -6.21 24.10 1.35
N ILE A 32 -5.76 24.45 0.16
CA ILE A 32 -6.36 23.99 -1.11
C ILE A 32 -5.66 22.74 -1.61
N VAL A 33 -4.33 22.74 -1.61
CA VAL A 33 -3.53 21.72 -2.26
C VAL A 33 -3.61 20.37 -1.54
N GLU A 34 -3.53 20.34 -0.20
CA GLU A 34 -3.54 19.06 0.53
C GLU A 34 -4.89 18.32 0.42
N PRO A 35 -6.06 18.97 0.59
CA PRO A 35 -7.33 18.31 0.28
C PRO A 35 -7.46 17.92 -1.20
N ALA A 36 -7.01 18.76 -2.12
CA ALA A 36 -7.08 18.48 -3.56
C ALA A 36 -6.24 17.27 -3.95
N LYS A 37 -5.06 17.06 -3.33
CA LYS A 37 -4.23 15.86 -3.51
C LYS A 37 -5.04 14.60 -3.14
N VAL A 38 -5.63 14.59 -1.96
CA VAL A 38 -6.43 13.45 -1.46
C VAL A 38 -7.65 13.16 -2.36
N LEU A 39 -8.15 14.17 -3.07
CA LEU A 39 -9.23 14.05 -4.05
C LEU A 39 -8.73 13.77 -5.48
N PHE A 40 -7.46 13.39 -5.66
CA PHE A 40 -6.83 13.06 -6.96
C PHE A 40 -6.75 14.24 -7.95
N LEU A 41 -6.75 15.48 -7.46
CA LEU A 41 -6.60 16.69 -8.25
C LEU A 41 -5.16 17.22 -8.29
N ASN A 42 -4.23 16.53 -7.64
CA ASN A 42 -2.82 16.89 -7.53
C ASN A 42 -2.17 17.13 -8.89
N ASN A 43 -2.35 16.21 -9.84
CA ASN A 43 -1.76 16.33 -11.18
C ASN A 43 -2.27 17.55 -11.94
N ALA A 44 -3.56 17.87 -11.82
CA ALA A 44 -4.14 19.04 -12.48
C ALA A 44 -3.55 20.36 -11.95
N ILE A 45 -3.36 20.48 -10.64
CA ILE A 45 -2.77 21.66 -10.01
C ILE A 45 -1.26 21.70 -10.28
N ASN A 46 -0.57 20.59 -10.15
CA ASN A 46 0.88 20.54 -10.33
C ASN A 46 1.28 20.88 -11.77
N HIS A 47 0.71 20.17 -12.75
CA HIS A 47 1.04 20.40 -14.16
C HIS A 47 0.38 21.65 -14.75
N GLY A 48 -0.78 22.04 -14.24
CA GLY A 48 -1.52 23.22 -14.73
C GLY A 48 -1.02 24.55 -14.17
N VAL A 49 -0.43 24.56 -12.96
CA VAL A 49 -0.03 25.81 -12.28
C VAL A 49 1.41 25.77 -11.79
N PHE A 50 1.75 24.82 -10.89
CA PHE A 50 3.05 24.86 -10.20
C PHE A 50 4.23 24.60 -11.13
N THR A 51 4.11 23.65 -12.05
CA THR A 51 5.21 23.34 -12.97
C THR A 51 5.50 24.48 -13.95
N PRO A 52 4.52 25.09 -14.66
CA PRO A 52 4.79 26.22 -15.54
C PRO A 52 5.38 27.42 -14.81
N LEU A 53 4.75 27.88 -13.73
CA LEU A 53 5.22 29.02 -12.95
C LEU A 53 6.57 28.73 -12.27
N GLY A 54 6.78 27.49 -11.82
CA GLY A 54 8.03 27.07 -11.20
C GLY A 54 9.20 27.04 -12.20
N ILE A 55 8.97 26.67 -13.47
CA ILE A 55 9.98 26.72 -14.54
C ILE A 55 10.36 28.17 -14.81
N GLU A 56 9.40 29.09 -14.89
CA GLU A 56 9.66 30.52 -15.05
C GLU A 56 10.55 31.05 -13.93
N GLN A 57 10.16 30.84 -12.67
CA GLN A 57 10.96 31.23 -11.49
C GLN A 57 12.35 30.59 -11.46
N ALA A 58 12.46 29.29 -11.79
CA ALA A 58 13.74 28.59 -11.78
C ALA A 58 14.68 29.09 -12.89
N THR A 59 14.14 29.55 -14.03
CA THR A 59 14.92 30.14 -15.10
C THR A 59 15.53 31.47 -14.68
N GLU A 60 14.82 32.27 -13.87
CA GLU A 60 15.30 33.58 -13.38
C GLU A 60 16.18 33.45 -12.14
N ALA A 61 15.76 32.64 -11.13
CA ALA A 61 16.38 32.58 -9.82
C ALA A 61 17.22 31.29 -9.57
N GLY A 62 17.33 30.40 -10.58
CA GLY A 62 18.04 29.12 -10.47
C GLY A 62 17.28 28.04 -9.68
N LYS A 63 16.14 28.37 -9.07
CA LYS A 63 15.29 27.45 -8.28
C LYS A 63 13.91 28.02 -8.07
N SER A 64 12.93 27.12 -7.76
CA SER A 64 11.58 27.50 -7.38
C SER A 64 11.06 26.69 -6.20
N ILE A 65 10.38 27.36 -5.28
CA ILE A 65 9.66 26.74 -4.17
C ILE A 65 8.39 26.02 -4.66
N LEU A 66 7.81 26.45 -5.81
CA LEU A 66 6.57 25.91 -6.35
C LEU A 66 6.69 24.42 -6.67
N PHE A 67 7.87 23.94 -7.03
CA PHE A 67 8.13 22.51 -7.24
C PHE A 67 8.04 21.65 -5.97
N LEU A 68 8.07 22.28 -4.78
CA LEU A 68 7.97 21.58 -3.50
C LEU A 68 6.58 21.62 -2.87
N ILE A 69 5.66 22.42 -3.38
CA ILE A 69 4.33 22.57 -2.76
C ILE A 69 3.56 21.24 -2.84
N GLU A 70 3.60 20.60 -3.99
CA GLU A 70 2.94 19.29 -4.19
C GLU A 70 3.90 18.13 -3.91
N ALA A 71 5.14 18.22 -4.35
CA ALA A 71 6.10 17.11 -4.33
C ALA A 71 6.79 16.90 -2.97
N ASN A 72 6.56 17.76 -1.96
CA ASN A 72 7.15 17.55 -0.63
C ASN A 72 6.67 16.24 0.00
N PRO A 73 7.57 15.26 0.25
CA PRO A 73 7.17 13.97 0.80
C PRO A 73 6.88 14.01 2.32
N GLY A 74 7.19 15.12 2.98
CA GLY A 74 7.08 15.26 4.44
C GLY A 74 5.68 15.04 4.99
N PRO A 75 4.63 15.72 4.49
CA PRO A 75 3.28 15.54 5.03
C PRO A 75 2.77 14.10 4.93
N GLY A 76 2.97 13.43 3.78
CA GLY A 76 2.60 12.03 3.59
C GLY A 76 3.37 11.09 4.53
N LEU A 77 4.67 11.30 4.70
CA LEU A 77 5.49 10.55 5.66
C LEU A 77 4.96 10.71 7.09
N GLY A 78 4.67 11.95 7.52
CA GLY A 78 4.15 12.23 8.85
C GLY A 78 2.81 11.55 9.12
N LEU A 79 1.90 11.58 8.15
CA LEU A 79 0.62 10.88 8.22
C LEU A 79 0.81 9.37 8.41
N LEU A 80 1.59 8.73 7.54
CA LEU A 80 1.83 7.29 7.56
C LEU A 80 2.56 6.83 8.82
N LEU A 81 3.51 7.62 9.33
CA LEU A 81 4.11 7.39 10.65
C LEU A 81 3.06 7.46 11.76
N GLY A 82 2.15 8.45 11.70
CA GLY A 82 1.04 8.55 12.64
C GLY A 82 0.18 7.27 12.65
N PHE A 83 -0.19 6.73 11.49
CA PHE A 83 -0.92 5.46 11.39
C PHE A 83 -0.09 4.25 11.83
N THR A 84 1.21 4.23 11.56
CA THR A 84 2.11 3.15 12.00
C THR A 84 2.13 3.02 13.52
N PHE A 85 2.23 4.14 14.22
CA PHE A 85 2.36 4.12 15.70
C PHE A 85 0.99 4.12 16.41
N PHE A 86 0.01 4.87 15.93
CA PHE A 86 -1.23 5.14 16.63
C PHE A 86 -2.48 4.59 15.93
N GLY A 87 -2.35 4.11 14.69
CA GLY A 87 -3.43 3.48 13.94
C GLY A 87 -3.92 2.17 14.56
N ILE A 88 -5.00 1.63 14.02
CA ILE A 88 -5.60 0.36 14.38
C ILE A 88 -5.84 -0.48 13.12
N GLY A 89 -6.06 -1.77 13.30
CA GLY A 89 -6.45 -2.70 12.24
C GLY A 89 -5.54 -2.69 11.01
N ALA A 90 -6.13 -2.84 9.85
CA ALA A 90 -5.45 -2.93 8.56
C ALA A 90 -4.64 -1.67 8.22
N ALA A 91 -5.14 -0.48 8.58
CA ALA A 91 -4.43 0.77 8.34
C ALA A 91 -3.10 0.83 9.10
N LYS A 92 -3.04 0.36 10.35
CA LYS A 92 -1.79 0.26 11.10
C LYS A 92 -0.83 -0.75 10.47
N ALA A 93 -1.33 -1.92 10.07
CA ALA A 93 -0.52 -3.00 9.55
C ALA A 93 0.13 -2.65 8.19
N SER A 94 -0.59 -1.92 7.33
CA SER A 94 -0.13 -1.55 5.98
C SER A 94 0.72 -0.28 5.92
N ALA A 95 0.62 0.61 6.92
CA ALA A 95 1.29 1.92 6.92
C ALA A 95 2.83 1.86 6.77
N PRO A 96 3.58 0.92 7.40
CA PRO A 96 5.03 0.83 7.20
C PRO A 96 5.42 0.55 5.75
N GLY A 97 4.68 -0.32 5.06
CA GLY A 97 4.89 -0.59 3.63
C GLY A 97 4.57 0.63 2.76
N ALA A 98 3.51 1.36 3.10
CA ALA A 98 3.13 2.58 2.41
C ALA A 98 4.18 3.69 2.54
N ILE A 99 4.91 3.78 3.67
CA ILE A 99 6.03 4.74 3.85
C ILE A 99 7.10 4.51 2.79
N ILE A 100 7.49 3.26 2.53
CA ILE A 100 8.52 2.95 1.53
C ILE A 100 8.08 3.41 0.14
N ILE A 101 6.83 3.12 -0.22
CA ILE A 101 6.27 3.48 -1.53
C ILE A 101 6.14 5.00 -1.67
N GLN A 102 5.70 5.69 -0.63
CA GLN A 102 5.50 7.13 -0.65
C GLN A 102 6.83 7.88 -0.59
N PHE A 103 7.66 7.62 0.41
CA PHE A 103 8.84 8.44 0.71
C PHE A 103 10.00 8.17 -0.25
N PHE A 104 10.29 6.90 -0.53
CA PHE A 104 11.36 6.53 -1.46
C PHE A 104 10.87 6.35 -2.89
N GLY A 105 9.66 5.82 -3.09
CA GLY A 105 9.07 5.65 -4.42
C GLY A 105 8.42 6.91 -4.99
N GLY A 106 8.02 7.87 -4.14
CA GLY A 106 7.41 9.14 -4.55
C GLY A 106 5.95 9.04 -5.01
N ILE A 107 5.29 7.93 -4.68
CA ILE A 107 3.88 7.71 -5.03
C ILE A 107 3.02 8.24 -3.88
N HIS A 108 2.59 9.48 -3.99
CA HIS A 108 1.83 10.14 -2.93
C HIS A 108 0.42 9.58 -2.77
N GLU A 109 -0.19 9.09 -3.83
CA GLU A 109 -1.53 8.49 -3.82
C GLU A 109 -1.67 7.33 -2.82
N ILE A 110 -0.57 6.69 -2.42
CA ILE A 110 -0.60 5.57 -1.46
C ILE A 110 -1.12 5.99 -0.07
N TYR A 111 -0.97 7.26 0.32
CA TYR A 111 -1.47 7.71 1.61
C TYR A 111 -2.91 8.27 1.56
N PHE A 112 -3.50 8.49 0.38
CA PHE A 112 -4.85 9.04 0.25
C PHE A 112 -5.93 8.18 0.94
N PRO A 113 -5.92 6.84 0.82
CA PRO A 113 -6.88 6.01 1.56
C PRO A 113 -6.80 6.19 3.09
N TYR A 114 -5.61 6.44 3.63
CA TYR A 114 -5.45 6.69 5.06
C TYR A 114 -6.09 8.03 5.46
N ALA A 115 -5.89 9.07 4.67
CA ALA A 115 -6.52 10.37 4.90
C ALA A 115 -8.05 10.29 4.74
N LEU A 116 -8.55 9.56 3.74
CA LEU A 116 -9.99 9.37 3.50
C LEU A 116 -10.65 8.51 4.58
N SER A 117 -9.96 7.48 5.09
CA SER A 117 -10.48 6.67 6.21
C SER A 117 -10.65 7.47 7.50
N LYS A 118 -9.88 8.56 7.65
CA LYS A 118 -9.93 9.46 8.81
C LYS A 118 -9.85 10.93 8.35
N PRO A 119 -10.93 11.53 7.83
CA PRO A 119 -10.89 12.85 7.18
C PRO A 119 -10.31 13.97 8.04
N MET A 120 -10.42 13.89 9.37
CA MET A 120 -9.78 14.86 10.26
C MET A 120 -8.26 14.94 10.10
N THR A 121 -7.62 13.91 9.59
CA THR A 121 -6.17 13.92 9.34
C THR A 121 -5.76 14.79 8.15
N ILE A 122 -6.70 15.22 7.32
CA ILE A 122 -6.47 16.23 6.27
C ILE A 122 -6.01 17.55 6.91
N LEU A 123 -6.51 17.89 8.11
CA LEU A 123 -6.02 19.05 8.86
C LEU A 123 -4.54 18.92 9.25
N ALA A 124 -4.10 17.70 9.56
CA ALA A 124 -2.68 17.43 9.82
C ALA A 124 -1.83 17.60 8.55
N LEU A 125 -2.31 17.14 7.40
CA LEU A 125 -1.65 17.33 6.11
C LEU A 125 -1.54 18.83 5.77
N ILE A 126 -2.62 19.60 5.93
CA ILE A 126 -2.63 21.05 5.71
C ILE A 126 -1.59 21.75 6.60
N ALA A 127 -1.56 21.44 7.89
CA ALA A 127 -0.61 22.06 8.82
C ALA A 127 0.84 21.69 8.48
N GLY A 128 1.12 20.42 8.17
CA GLY A 128 2.43 19.97 7.75
C GLY A 128 2.87 20.55 6.41
N GLY A 129 1.98 20.57 5.42
CA GLY A 129 2.24 21.19 4.11
C GLY A 129 2.57 22.68 4.26
N ALA A 130 1.74 23.42 5.01
CA ALA A 130 1.98 24.83 5.31
C ALA A 130 3.31 25.08 6.03
N THR A 131 3.66 24.21 6.98
CA THR A 131 4.96 24.26 7.67
C THR A 131 6.14 24.06 6.71
N GLY A 132 6.06 23.07 5.83
CA GLY A 132 7.10 22.80 4.82
C GLY A 132 7.27 23.99 3.85
N VAL A 133 6.17 24.53 3.36
CA VAL A 133 6.17 25.72 2.48
C VAL A 133 6.73 26.93 3.20
N ALA A 134 6.27 27.21 4.44
CA ALA A 134 6.77 28.31 5.24
C ALA A 134 8.28 28.21 5.52
N THR A 135 8.77 27.01 5.82
CA THR A 135 10.22 26.76 6.03
C THR A 135 11.03 27.11 4.80
N ASN A 136 10.61 26.61 3.62
CA ASN A 136 11.29 26.93 2.37
C ASN A 136 11.21 28.42 2.01
N MET A 137 10.06 29.05 2.24
CA MET A 137 9.87 30.47 1.99
C MET A 137 10.78 31.35 2.87
N LEU A 138 10.85 31.04 4.15
CA LEU A 138 11.64 31.85 5.13
C LEU A 138 13.15 31.64 4.96
N LEU A 139 13.58 30.44 4.61
CA LEU A 139 15.01 30.08 4.51
C LEU A 139 15.51 30.04 3.06
N GLY A 140 14.67 30.39 2.10
CA GLY A 140 15.04 30.44 0.69
C GLY A 140 15.28 29.06 0.08
N GLY A 141 14.56 28.02 0.48
CA GLY A 141 14.63 26.69 -0.11
C GLY A 141 13.86 26.59 -1.44
N GLY A 142 14.31 25.73 -2.35
CA GLY A 142 13.64 25.49 -3.62
C GLY A 142 14.33 24.38 -4.43
N LEU A 143 13.70 23.96 -5.51
CA LEU A 143 14.25 22.96 -6.43
C LEU A 143 14.66 23.60 -7.75
N ALA A 144 15.72 23.10 -8.38
CA ALA A 144 16.16 23.55 -9.70
C ALA A 144 15.23 23.10 -10.83
N PHE A 145 14.53 21.99 -10.64
CA PHE A 145 13.58 21.41 -11.57
C PHE A 145 12.51 20.61 -10.82
N PRO A 146 11.35 20.27 -11.48
CA PRO A 146 10.31 19.49 -10.82
C PRO A 146 10.78 18.12 -10.35
N ALA A 147 10.53 17.76 -9.09
CA ALA A 147 10.77 16.41 -8.58
C ALA A 147 9.59 15.50 -8.98
N ALA A 148 9.77 14.73 -10.02
CA ALA A 148 8.80 13.74 -10.48
C ALA A 148 9.47 12.36 -10.63
N PRO A 149 9.07 11.34 -9.86
CA PRO A 149 8.06 11.37 -8.80
C PRO A 149 8.50 12.16 -7.56
N GLY A 150 7.55 12.56 -6.69
CA GLY A 150 7.80 13.34 -5.47
C GLY A 150 8.49 12.55 -4.35
N SER A 151 9.56 11.83 -4.65
CA SER A 151 10.35 11.04 -3.71
C SER A 151 11.45 11.86 -3.07
N ILE A 152 11.92 11.45 -1.89
CA ILE A 152 13.09 12.10 -1.26
C ILE A 152 14.33 12.03 -2.18
N ILE A 153 14.45 10.99 -2.99
CA ILE A 153 15.56 10.80 -3.93
C ILE A 153 15.49 11.87 -5.04
N ALA A 154 14.33 12.04 -5.67
CA ALA A 154 14.14 13.05 -6.72
C ALA A 154 14.23 14.47 -6.16
N VAL A 155 13.67 14.71 -4.97
CA VAL A 155 13.81 15.99 -4.24
C VAL A 155 15.29 16.30 -3.98
N THR A 156 16.08 15.32 -3.54
CA THR A 156 17.51 15.49 -3.34
C THR A 156 18.24 15.89 -4.61
N ALA A 157 17.97 15.16 -5.71
CA ALA A 157 18.58 15.43 -7.00
C ALA A 157 18.25 16.86 -7.51
N ALA A 158 17.02 17.31 -7.31
CA ALA A 158 16.59 18.65 -7.72
C ALA A 158 17.04 19.77 -6.75
N ALA A 159 17.28 19.46 -5.48
CA ALA A 159 17.68 20.43 -4.46
C ALA A 159 19.20 20.67 -4.40
N ILE A 160 20.02 19.73 -4.87
CA ILE A 160 21.49 19.81 -4.77
C ILE A 160 22.07 20.81 -5.78
N GLY A 161 21.42 21.01 -6.93
CA GLY A 161 21.88 21.93 -7.99
C GLY A 161 22.14 23.35 -7.49
N PRO A 162 21.21 23.97 -6.73
CA PRO A 162 21.43 25.30 -6.12
C PRO A 162 22.42 25.33 -4.95
N GLY A 163 23.00 24.20 -4.56
CA GLY A 163 24.05 24.09 -3.53
C GLY A 163 23.63 23.35 -2.27
N VAL A 164 24.63 22.92 -1.49
CA VAL A 164 24.42 22.13 -0.26
C VAL A 164 23.58 22.87 0.80
N GLY A 165 23.75 24.19 0.92
CA GLY A 165 22.93 24.99 1.82
C GLY A 165 21.44 24.93 1.49
N ASN A 166 21.09 24.97 0.20
CA ASN A 166 19.71 24.81 -0.26
C ASN A 166 19.16 23.40 0.03
N LEU A 167 19.97 22.36 -0.18
CA LEU A 167 19.60 20.97 0.14
C LEU A 167 19.26 20.81 1.63
N LEU A 168 20.05 21.40 2.53
CA LEU A 168 19.78 21.35 3.97
C LEU A 168 18.47 22.04 4.34
N VAL A 169 18.15 23.20 3.73
CA VAL A 169 16.88 23.88 3.93
C VAL A 169 15.70 23.01 3.46
N VAL A 170 15.81 22.40 2.28
CA VAL A 170 14.79 21.51 1.74
C VAL A 170 14.60 20.30 2.64
N TYR A 171 15.65 19.67 3.13
CA TYR A 171 15.54 18.57 4.09
C TYR A 171 14.89 19.01 5.41
N LEU A 172 15.27 20.17 5.92
CA LEU A 172 14.62 20.73 7.11
C LEU A 172 13.11 20.92 6.88
N SER A 173 12.71 21.42 5.71
CA SER A 173 11.30 21.59 5.38
C SER A 173 10.54 20.26 5.34
N VAL A 174 11.17 19.20 4.81
CA VAL A 174 10.58 17.84 4.78
C VAL A 174 10.43 17.30 6.19
N VAL A 175 11.47 17.41 7.02
CA VAL A 175 11.46 16.92 8.40
C VAL A 175 10.42 17.66 9.26
N LEU A 176 10.37 18.99 9.16
CA LEU A 176 9.40 19.78 9.93
C LEU A 176 7.95 19.50 9.46
N ALA A 177 7.72 19.40 8.15
CA ALA A 177 6.42 19.02 7.61
C ALA A 177 6.00 17.64 8.13
N ALA A 178 6.90 16.65 8.10
CA ALA A 178 6.63 15.31 8.61
C ALA A 178 6.36 15.32 10.12
N ALA A 179 7.15 16.03 10.90
CA ALA A 179 6.99 16.12 12.35
C ALA A 179 5.64 16.75 12.76
N VAL A 180 5.26 17.86 12.14
CA VAL A 180 3.97 18.53 12.42
C VAL A 180 2.81 17.62 12.02
N THR A 181 2.85 17.03 10.83
CA THR A 181 1.80 16.10 10.40
C THR A 181 1.70 14.89 11.32
N PHE A 182 2.84 14.30 11.71
CA PHE A 182 2.90 13.16 12.63
C PHE A 182 2.28 13.48 14.00
N LEU A 183 2.64 14.60 14.59
CA LEU A 183 2.14 15.00 15.91
C LEU A 183 0.63 15.22 15.88
N ILE A 184 0.12 15.97 14.90
CA ILE A 184 -1.31 16.24 14.79
C ILE A 184 -2.08 14.96 14.47
N THR A 185 -1.59 14.14 13.55
CA THR A 185 -2.18 12.81 13.24
C THR A 185 -2.22 11.94 14.50
N GLY A 186 -1.12 11.91 15.27
CA GLY A 186 -1.03 11.16 16.51
C GLY A 186 -2.08 11.60 17.56
N VAL A 187 -2.30 12.91 17.70
CA VAL A 187 -3.34 13.47 18.57
C VAL A 187 -4.72 13.03 18.08
N ILE A 188 -5.02 13.17 16.79
CA ILE A 188 -6.32 12.81 16.20
C ILE A 188 -6.61 11.32 16.40
N LEU A 189 -5.67 10.43 16.06
CA LEU A 189 -5.85 8.99 16.17
C LEU A 189 -5.98 8.54 17.64
N ARG A 190 -5.21 9.12 18.56
CA ARG A 190 -5.34 8.83 19.99
C ARG A 190 -6.68 9.28 20.55
N ALA A 191 -7.11 10.50 20.21
CA ALA A 191 -8.38 11.06 20.69
C ALA A 191 -9.61 10.25 20.22
N SER A 192 -9.55 9.71 18.99
CA SER A 192 -10.64 8.92 18.42
C SER A 192 -10.55 7.42 18.69
N ARG A 193 -9.45 6.94 19.29
CA ARG A 193 -9.12 5.50 19.42
C ARG A 193 -10.25 4.64 20.02
N LYS A 194 -10.88 5.12 21.11
CA LYS A 194 -11.96 4.37 21.78
C LYS A 194 -13.18 4.18 20.85
N ARG A 195 -13.56 5.24 20.15
CA ARG A 195 -14.67 5.21 19.19
C ARG A 195 -14.35 4.31 17.98
N ASP A 196 -13.12 4.37 17.49
CA ASP A 196 -12.69 3.61 16.31
C ASP A 196 -12.62 2.11 16.63
N LEU A 197 -12.14 1.73 17.81
CA LEU A 197 -12.15 0.33 18.28
C LEU A 197 -13.59 -0.19 18.51
N ALA A 198 -14.49 0.63 19.01
CA ALA A 198 -15.90 0.25 19.15
C ALA A 198 -16.57 0.04 17.79
N ALA A 199 -16.32 0.94 16.83
CA ALA A 199 -16.85 0.80 15.47
C ALA A 199 -16.31 -0.44 14.73
N GLU A 200 -15.06 -0.84 14.97
CA GLU A 200 -14.50 -2.08 14.42
C GLU A 200 -15.17 -3.32 15.04
N ALA A 201 -15.41 -3.31 16.36
CA ALA A 201 -16.11 -4.38 17.07
C ALA A 201 -17.58 -4.50 16.61
N ASP A 202 -18.27 -3.38 16.44
CA ASP A 202 -19.66 -3.34 15.96
C ASP A 202 -19.77 -3.83 14.51
N ALA A 203 -18.83 -3.46 13.64
CA ALA A 203 -18.80 -3.92 12.26
C ALA A 203 -18.57 -5.44 12.16
N PHE A 204 -17.74 -6.00 13.03
CA PHE A 204 -17.49 -7.43 13.09
C PHE A 204 -18.73 -8.18 13.61
N GLY A 205 -19.35 -7.69 14.67
CA GLY A 205 -20.61 -8.23 15.21
C GLY A 205 -21.75 -8.20 14.18
N ALA A 206 -21.88 -7.11 13.44
CA ALA A 206 -22.87 -6.98 12.36
C ALA A 206 -22.59 -7.94 11.21
N ALA A 207 -21.33 -8.15 10.83
CA ALA A 207 -20.93 -9.10 9.79
C ALA A 207 -21.23 -10.55 10.19
N ILE A 208 -21.03 -10.92 11.47
CA ILE A 208 -21.44 -12.21 12.01
C ILE A 208 -22.95 -12.40 11.93
N ALA A 209 -23.72 -11.42 12.40
CA ALA A 209 -25.18 -11.47 12.38
C ALA A 209 -25.72 -11.55 10.94
N GLN A 210 -25.13 -10.85 10.00
CA GLN A 210 -25.52 -10.91 8.58
C GLN A 210 -25.17 -12.26 7.95
N THR A 211 -24.05 -12.87 8.36
CA THR A 211 -23.66 -14.22 7.90
C THR A 211 -24.61 -15.27 8.42
N GLU A 212 -25.05 -15.19 9.69
CA GLU A 212 -26.05 -16.09 10.27
C GLU A 212 -27.42 -15.92 9.58
N ALA A 213 -27.82 -14.67 9.31
CA ALA A 213 -29.05 -14.39 8.57
C ALA A 213 -29.04 -14.96 7.15
N ASN A 214 -27.93 -14.84 6.42
CA ASN A 214 -27.76 -15.36 5.08
C ASN A 214 -27.71 -16.90 5.03
N LYS A 215 -27.20 -17.56 6.08
CA LYS A 215 -27.17 -19.03 6.18
C LYS A 215 -28.48 -19.66 6.68
N GLY A 216 -29.41 -18.87 7.20
CA GLY A 216 -30.69 -19.35 7.72
C GLY A 216 -30.59 -20.31 8.93
N LYS A 217 -29.41 -20.43 9.54
CA LYS A 217 -29.13 -21.27 10.71
C LYS A 217 -28.15 -20.59 11.65
N LYS A 218 -28.42 -20.59 12.95
CA LYS A 218 -27.44 -20.21 13.97
C LYS A 218 -26.29 -21.20 13.95
N SER A 219 -25.07 -20.70 13.79
CA SER A 219 -23.86 -21.51 13.80
C SER A 219 -23.31 -21.56 15.23
N SER A 220 -23.18 -22.75 15.79
CA SER A 220 -22.54 -22.94 17.12
C SER A 220 -21.09 -22.46 17.15
N VAL A 221 -20.41 -22.45 16.00
CA VAL A 221 -19.03 -21.96 15.83
C VAL A 221 -18.97 -20.43 15.85
N LEU A 222 -19.96 -19.73 15.27
CA LEU A 222 -20.05 -18.26 15.31
C LEU A 222 -20.46 -17.74 16.69
N GLY A 223 -21.25 -18.51 17.44
CA GLY A 223 -21.61 -18.20 18.83
C GLY A 223 -20.39 -18.24 19.77
N THR A 224 -19.44 -19.12 19.52
CA THR A 224 -18.17 -19.19 20.28
C THR A 224 -17.23 -18.04 19.97
N LEU A 225 -17.28 -17.46 18.75
CA LEU A 225 -16.50 -16.27 18.40
C LEU A 225 -16.98 -14.99 19.09
N ASN A 226 -18.26 -14.95 19.50
CA ASN A 226 -18.84 -13.83 20.22
C ASN A 226 -18.58 -13.88 21.75
N SER A 227 -18.12 -15.03 22.27
CA SER A 227 -17.90 -15.28 23.70
C SER A 227 -16.45 -15.61 24.09
N ALA A 228 -15.54 -15.72 23.12
CA ALA A 228 -14.14 -16.07 23.39
C ALA A 228 -13.20 -14.88 23.12
N ASN A 229 -12.52 -14.47 24.19
CA ASN A 229 -11.27 -13.73 24.13
C ASN A 229 -10.30 -14.30 23.09
N VAL A 230 -9.59 -13.39 22.51
CA VAL A 230 -8.53 -13.27 21.53
C VAL A 230 -7.49 -14.42 21.38
N ASP A 231 -7.64 -15.57 22.00
CA ASP A 231 -6.60 -16.62 22.04
C ASP A 231 -6.94 -17.94 21.31
N ALA A 232 -8.01 -17.98 20.50
CA ALA A 232 -8.40 -19.22 19.82
C ALA A 232 -8.87 -18.97 18.38
N VAL A 233 -7.99 -18.51 17.50
CA VAL A 233 -8.18 -18.60 16.04
C VAL A 233 -7.15 -19.58 15.48
N ALA A 234 -7.30 -20.83 15.87
CA ALA A 234 -6.73 -21.97 15.17
C ALA A 234 -7.83 -23.01 15.02
N GLN A 235 -8.29 -23.23 13.82
CA GLN A 235 -9.18 -24.27 13.31
C GLN A 235 -10.55 -23.78 12.84
N VAL A 236 -10.64 -23.39 11.58
CA VAL A 236 -11.86 -23.53 10.80
C VAL A 236 -11.53 -24.05 9.38
N ASP A 237 -11.92 -25.27 9.24
CA ASP A 237 -12.39 -25.96 8.04
C ASP A 237 -11.42 -26.22 6.89
N VAL A 238 -10.74 -27.36 7.02
CA VAL A 238 -10.11 -28.10 5.91
C VAL A 238 -11.14 -29.09 5.34
N GLY A 239 -12.24 -28.57 4.79
CA GLY A 239 -13.29 -29.38 4.18
C GLY A 239 -13.12 -29.65 2.67
N ALA A 240 -12.14 -29.02 2.03
CA ALA A 240 -11.85 -29.19 0.59
C ALA A 240 -10.46 -29.81 0.31
N GLY A 241 -9.70 -30.17 1.33
CA GLY A 241 -8.31 -30.60 1.21
C GLY A 241 -8.08 -32.05 0.78
N ALA A 242 -9.12 -32.87 0.67
CA ALA A 242 -8.94 -34.30 0.36
C ALA A 242 -8.88 -34.65 -1.14
N ALA A 243 -9.31 -33.75 -2.01
CA ALA A 243 -9.34 -34.00 -3.45
C ALA A 243 -8.19 -33.35 -4.26
N LEU A 244 -7.36 -32.52 -3.62
CA LEU A 244 -6.32 -31.70 -4.27
C LEU A 244 -4.88 -32.12 -3.95
N ARG A 245 -4.67 -33.25 -3.28
CA ARG A 245 -3.32 -33.76 -2.91
C ARG A 245 -2.54 -34.36 -4.07
N THR A 246 -3.03 -34.29 -5.33
CA THR A 246 -2.39 -34.91 -6.50
C THR A 246 -1.83 -33.93 -7.53
N LYS A 247 -2.02 -32.61 -7.36
CA LYS A 247 -1.49 -31.63 -8.32
C LYS A 247 -0.18 -31.03 -7.80
N THR A 248 0.88 -31.21 -8.56
CA THR A 248 2.20 -30.62 -8.28
C THR A 248 2.12 -29.09 -8.41
N ILE A 249 2.53 -28.36 -7.38
CA ILE A 249 2.53 -26.90 -7.36
C ILE A 249 3.87 -26.41 -7.92
N THR A 250 3.82 -25.80 -9.10
CA THR A 250 4.99 -25.21 -9.79
C THR A 250 4.82 -23.73 -10.05
N ASN A 251 3.56 -23.24 -10.18
CA ASN A 251 3.25 -21.86 -10.51
C ASN A 251 2.32 -21.24 -9.46
N ILE A 252 2.88 -20.38 -8.60
CA ILE A 252 2.16 -19.66 -7.55
C ILE A 252 1.92 -18.23 -7.99
N VAL A 253 0.67 -17.79 -7.99
CA VAL A 253 0.27 -16.45 -8.40
C VAL A 253 -0.32 -15.66 -7.24
N PHE A 254 0.30 -14.55 -6.89
CA PHE A 254 -0.30 -13.56 -5.99
C PHE A 254 -1.24 -12.64 -6.78
N ALA A 255 -2.51 -12.65 -6.47
CA ALA A 255 -3.50 -11.91 -7.23
C ALA A 255 -4.17 -10.80 -6.40
N CYS A 256 -4.23 -9.60 -6.97
CA CYS A 256 -5.00 -8.46 -6.47
C CYS A 256 -5.67 -7.72 -7.64
N ASP A 257 -6.48 -6.69 -7.37
CA ASP A 257 -7.19 -5.97 -8.44
C ASP A 257 -6.25 -5.39 -9.50
N ALA A 258 -5.17 -4.75 -9.09
CA ALA A 258 -4.23 -4.08 -9.99
C ALA A 258 -3.03 -4.94 -10.40
N GLY A 259 -2.80 -6.10 -9.77
CA GLY A 259 -1.62 -6.94 -10.01
C GLY A 259 -0.29 -6.31 -9.57
N MET A 260 -0.33 -5.25 -8.76
CA MET A 260 0.83 -4.48 -8.28
C MET A 260 0.65 -4.11 -6.81
N GLY A 261 1.68 -3.55 -6.18
CA GLY A 261 1.63 -3.12 -4.78
C GLY A 261 1.71 -4.30 -3.81
N SER A 262 0.68 -4.52 -2.99
CA SER A 262 0.69 -5.51 -1.91
C SER A 262 0.87 -6.95 -2.40
N SER A 263 0.31 -7.33 -3.54
CA SER A 263 0.50 -8.65 -4.14
C SER A 263 1.95 -8.88 -4.61
N ALA A 264 2.60 -7.85 -5.17
CA ALA A 264 4.01 -7.92 -5.56
C ALA A 264 4.93 -8.08 -4.33
N MET A 265 4.59 -7.39 -3.23
CA MET A 265 5.32 -7.52 -1.97
C MET A 265 5.15 -8.92 -1.36
N GLY A 266 3.91 -9.44 -1.29
CA GLY A 266 3.63 -10.80 -0.84
C GLY A 266 4.37 -11.86 -1.67
N ALA A 267 4.37 -11.72 -2.99
CA ALA A 267 5.13 -12.58 -3.88
C ALA A 267 6.64 -12.56 -3.57
N SER A 268 7.18 -11.39 -3.24
CA SER A 268 8.60 -11.25 -2.87
C SER A 268 8.91 -11.90 -1.52
N VAL A 269 8.01 -11.77 -0.53
CA VAL A 269 8.14 -12.42 0.78
C VAL A 269 8.15 -13.93 0.63
N LEU A 270 7.19 -14.51 -0.07
CA LEU A 270 7.11 -15.97 -0.26
C LEU A 270 8.29 -16.49 -1.09
N ARG A 271 8.69 -15.77 -2.15
CA ARG A 271 9.87 -16.12 -2.96
C ARG A 271 11.15 -16.19 -2.12
N ASN A 272 11.33 -15.23 -1.21
CA ASN A 272 12.48 -15.22 -0.30
C ASN A 272 12.44 -16.38 0.70
N LYS A 273 11.26 -16.73 1.22
CA LYS A 273 11.08 -17.89 2.10
C LYS A 273 11.38 -19.20 1.35
N ILE A 274 10.84 -19.41 0.15
CA ILE A 274 11.10 -20.60 -0.71
C ILE A 274 12.59 -20.73 -1.00
N LYS A 275 13.26 -19.62 -1.36
CA LYS A 275 14.70 -19.61 -1.62
C LYS A 275 15.52 -19.96 -0.37
N LYS A 276 15.13 -19.47 0.79
CA LYS A 276 15.78 -19.76 2.08
C LYS A 276 15.66 -21.24 2.48
N GLU A 277 14.55 -21.87 2.12
CA GLU A 277 14.29 -23.29 2.34
C GLU A 277 14.93 -24.21 1.28
N GLY A 278 15.55 -23.65 0.25
CA GLY A 278 16.21 -24.42 -0.82
C GLY A 278 15.24 -25.17 -1.72
N ILE A 279 13.96 -24.78 -1.79
CA ILE A 279 12.96 -25.42 -2.64
C ILE A 279 13.12 -24.90 -4.07
N GLU A 280 13.41 -25.80 -5.02
CA GLU A 280 13.58 -25.49 -6.42
C GLU A 280 12.36 -25.89 -7.27
N GLY A 281 12.24 -25.35 -8.48
CA GLY A 281 11.18 -25.69 -9.44
C GLY A 281 9.85 -24.95 -9.20
N VAL A 282 9.78 -24.00 -8.27
CA VAL A 282 8.57 -23.21 -7.99
C VAL A 282 8.74 -21.76 -8.44
N THR A 283 7.83 -21.33 -9.30
CA THR A 283 7.75 -19.94 -9.77
C THR A 283 6.70 -19.15 -8.98
N VAL A 284 7.06 -17.97 -8.48
CA VAL A 284 6.14 -17.08 -7.76
C VAL A 284 6.05 -15.77 -8.49
N VAL A 285 4.85 -15.41 -8.98
CA VAL A 285 4.57 -14.18 -9.72
C VAL A 285 3.41 -13.41 -9.10
N ASN A 286 3.22 -12.16 -9.51
CA ASN A 286 2.05 -11.37 -9.16
C ASN A 286 1.31 -10.94 -10.43
N LYS A 287 -0.02 -11.05 -10.42
CA LYS A 287 -0.90 -10.68 -11.54
C LYS A 287 -2.15 -9.94 -11.04
N ALA A 288 -2.78 -9.15 -11.91
CA ALA A 288 -4.14 -8.69 -11.67
C ALA A 288 -5.11 -9.87 -11.76
N ILE A 289 -6.21 -9.85 -10.98
CA ILE A 289 -7.24 -10.91 -11.05
C ILE A 289 -7.79 -11.06 -12.47
N ALA A 290 -7.97 -9.94 -13.18
CA ALA A 290 -8.42 -9.95 -14.57
C ALA A 290 -7.45 -10.63 -15.56
N ASN A 291 -6.17 -10.77 -15.18
CA ASN A 291 -5.11 -11.36 -16.00
C ASN A 291 -4.66 -12.74 -15.48
N LEU A 292 -5.44 -13.37 -14.62
CA LEU A 292 -5.21 -14.74 -14.18
C LEU A 292 -5.39 -15.70 -15.35
N THR A 293 -4.51 -16.68 -15.43
CA THR A 293 -4.47 -17.70 -16.47
C THR A 293 -4.61 -19.09 -15.85
N PRO A 294 -5.18 -20.08 -16.57
CA PRO A 294 -5.42 -21.44 -16.05
C PRO A 294 -4.16 -22.23 -15.68
N ASP A 295 -2.99 -21.72 -16.01
CA ASP A 295 -1.68 -22.30 -15.69
C ASP A 295 -1.24 -22.06 -14.24
N ALA A 296 -2.00 -21.29 -13.46
CA ALA A 296 -1.75 -21.11 -12.05
C ALA A 296 -2.16 -22.37 -11.25
N ASP A 297 -1.22 -22.95 -10.50
CA ASP A 297 -1.50 -24.09 -9.63
C ASP A 297 -2.03 -23.64 -8.27
N LEU A 298 -1.49 -22.54 -7.73
CA LEU A 298 -1.88 -21.96 -6.46
C LEU A 298 -2.02 -20.45 -6.60
N ILE A 299 -3.16 -19.92 -6.17
CA ILE A 299 -3.47 -18.48 -6.22
C ILE A 299 -3.64 -17.96 -4.80
N ILE A 300 -2.84 -16.97 -4.44
CA ILE A 300 -2.89 -16.30 -3.13
C ILE A 300 -3.53 -14.94 -3.31
N THR A 301 -4.63 -14.70 -2.60
CA THR A 301 -5.39 -13.46 -2.64
C THR A 301 -5.69 -12.95 -1.25
N GLN A 302 -5.97 -11.66 -1.13
CA GLN A 302 -6.61 -11.13 0.08
C GLN A 302 -8.03 -11.71 0.21
N GLN A 303 -8.49 -11.94 1.44
CA GLN A 303 -9.77 -12.59 1.74
C GLN A 303 -10.95 -12.05 0.93
N THR A 304 -11.04 -10.72 0.78
CA THR A 304 -12.12 -10.05 0.03
C THR A 304 -12.11 -10.32 -1.48
N LEU A 305 -11.00 -10.84 -2.00
CA LEU A 305 -10.78 -11.04 -3.43
C LEU A 305 -10.75 -12.53 -3.82
N THR A 306 -10.75 -13.45 -2.85
CA THR A 306 -10.59 -14.89 -3.08
C THR A 306 -11.72 -15.46 -3.93
N ASP A 307 -12.97 -15.13 -3.65
CA ASP A 307 -14.13 -15.63 -4.40
C ASP A 307 -14.11 -15.14 -5.85
N ARG A 308 -13.65 -13.93 -6.06
CA ARG A 308 -13.52 -13.34 -7.39
C ARG A 308 -12.41 -14.02 -8.20
N ALA A 309 -11.27 -14.33 -7.56
CA ALA A 309 -10.20 -15.08 -8.20
C ALA A 309 -10.60 -16.52 -8.51
N ARG A 310 -11.37 -17.16 -7.62
CA ARG A 310 -11.95 -18.51 -7.83
C ARG A 310 -12.92 -18.53 -9.00
N GLY A 311 -13.67 -17.46 -9.22
CA GLY A 311 -14.54 -17.33 -10.40
C GLY A 311 -13.78 -17.25 -11.73
N VAL A 312 -12.50 -16.82 -11.72
CA VAL A 312 -11.66 -16.72 -12.93
C VAL A 312 -10.88 -18.01 -13.19
N VAL A 313 -10.33 -18.64 -12.14
CA VAL A 313 -9.57 -19.90 -12.25
C VAL A 313 -10.04 -20.86 -11.17
N PRO A 314 -11.15 -21.59 -11.39
CA PRO A 314 -11.73 -22.46 -10.37
C PRO A 314 -10.89 -23.70 -10.06
N ASP A 315 -10.03 -24.14 -10.98
CA ASP A 315 -9.24 -25.37 -10.88
C ASP A 315 -7.90 -25.17 -10.13
N ALA A 316 -7.56 -23.93 -9.78
CA ALA A 316 -6.37 -23.63 -8.98
C ALA A 316 -6.66 -23.82 -7.47
N LEU A 317 -5.62 -24.11 -6.69
CA LEU A 317 -5.69 -24.04 -5.24
C LEU A 317 -5.74 -22.59 -4.81
N HIS A 318 -6.75 -22.20 -4.02
CA HIS A 318 -6.91 -20.81 -3.55
C HIS A 318 -6.55 -20.69 -2.08
N VAL A 319 -5.56 -19.86 -1.78
CA VAL A 319 -5.15 -19.50 -0.42
C VAL A 319 -5.56 -18.05 -0.14
N SER A 320 -6.37 -17.89 0.87
CA SER A 320 -6.86 -16.59 1.33
C SER A 320 -5.97 -16.07 2.45
N VAL A 321 -5.46 -14.85 2.30
CA VAL A 321 -4.63 -14.19 3.31
C VAL A 321 -5.28 -12.88 3.77
N ASP A 322 -5.11 -12.55 5.01
CA ASP A 322 -5.52 -11.28 5.62
C ASP A 322 -4.54 -10.16 5.25
N ASN A 323 -3.25 -10.50 5.16
CA ASN A 323 -2.18 -9.56 4.87
C ASN A 323 -1.08 -10.24 4.02
N PHE A 324 -0.76 -9.65 2.86
CA PHE A 324 0.30 -10.13 1.97
C PHE A 324 1.72 -9.98 2.55
N MET A 325 1.92 -9.14 3.58
CA MET A 325 3.27 -8.89 4.11
C MET A 325 3.71 -9.92 5.17
N ASN A 326 2.76 -10.42 5.96
CA ASN A 326 3.05 -11.36 7.03
C ASN A 326 1.82 -12.23 7.32
N SER A 327 1.63 -13.26 6.53
CA SER A 327 0.56 -14.23 6.75
C SER A 327 1.13 -15.56 7.24
N PRO A 328 0.59 -16.14 8.31
CA PRO A 328 0.94 -17.49 8.75
C PRO A 328 0.63 -18.56 7.70
N ARG A 329 -0.27 -18.26 6.75
CA ARG A 329 -0.58 -19.14 5.62
C ARG A 329 0.61 -19.42 4.70
N TYR A 330 1.65 -18.59 4.73
CA TYR A 330 2.87 -18.85 3.95
C TYR A 330 3.66 -20.05 4.46
N ASP A 331 3.60 -20.32 5.76
CA ASP A 331 4.25 -21.50 6.33
C ASP A 331 3.49 -22.79 5.95
N GLU A 332 2.16 -22.74 5.87
CA GLU A 332 1.34 -23.82 5.32
C GLU A 332 1.68 -24.12 3.83
N VAL A 333 1.87 -23.06 3.03
CA VAL A 333 2.30 -23.22 1.62
C VAL A 333 3.70 -23.84 1.54
N LEU A 334 4.62 -23.44 2.41
CA LEU A 334 5.97 -24.03 2.47
C LEU A 334 5.92 -25.51 2.87
N ASP A 335 5.08 -25.89 3.81
CA ASP A 335 4.92 -27.28 4.23
C ASP A 335 4.36 -28.15 3.09
N MET A 336 3.38 -27.66 2.33
CA MET A 336 2.89 -28.34 1.13
C MET A 336 3.99 -28.51 0.07
N LEU A 337 4.84 -27.50 -0.14
CA LEU A 337 5.95 -27.59 -1.07
C LEU A 337 7.06 -28.55 -0.60
N ARG A 338 7.31 -28.64 0.72
CA ARG A 338 8.26 -29.60 1.30
C ARG A 338 7.77 -31.04 1.14
N GLU A 339 6.49 -31.31 1.42
CA GLU A 339 5.87 -32.62 1.22
C GLU A 339 5.97 -33.07 -0.25
N GLN A 340 5.73 -32.13 -1.18
CA GLN A 340 5.88 -32.38 -2.62
C GLN A 340 7.33 -32.72 -2.99
N ALA A 341 8.31 -31.97 -2.48
CA ALA A 341 9.73 -32.21 -2.75
C ALA A 341 10.22 -33.55 -2.17
N GLY A 342 9.72 -33.96 -0.97
CA GLY A 342 10.03 -35.24 -0.35
C GLY A 342 9.44 -36.46 -1.10
N SER A 343 8.20 -36.33 -1.58
CA SER A 343 7.56 -37.41 -2.36
C SER A 343 8.18 -37.62 -3.75
N GLY A 344 8.82 -36.58 -4.33
CA GLY A 344 9.56 -36.67 -5.58
C GLY A 344 10.93 -37.38 -5.46
N ALA A 345 11.53 -37.37 -4.27
CA ALA A 345 12.81 -38.02 -4.00
C ALA A 345 12.66 -39.54 -3.84
N ASP A 346 11.55 -40.00 -3.26
CA ASP A 346 11.28 -41.44 -3.10
C ASP A 346 10.90 -42.12 -4.42
N ALA A 347 10.28 -41.41 -5.37
CA ALA A 347 9.94 -41.95 -6.67
C ALA A 347 11.15 -42.14 -7.62
N SER A 348 12.28 -41.50 -7.34
CA SER A 348 13.52 -41.63 -8.12
C SER A 348 14.48 -42.70 -7.59
N ALA A 349 14.21 -43.27 -6.39
CA ALA A 349 15.07 -44.31 -5.78
C ALA A 349 14.69 -45.76 -6.17
N ASP A 350 13.48 -46.00 -6.72
CA ASP A 350 12.98 -47.33 -7.04
C ASP A 350 13.14 -47.73 -8.53
N GLY A 351 13.89 -46.94 -9.30
CA GLY A 351 14.12 -47.16 -10.74
C GLY A 351 15.46 -47.80 -11.13
N SER A 352 16.32 -48.23 -10.18
CA SER A 352 17.68 -48.74 -10.48
C SER A 352 17.93 -50.12 -9.87
N ALA A 353 17.18 -51.13 -10.30
CA ALA A 353 17.54 -52.55 -10.07
C ALA A 353 16.98 -53.45 -11.16
N ALA A 354 17.58 -53.41 -12.36
CA ALA A 354 17.51 -54.48 -13.32
C ALA A 354 18.92 -54.72 -13.87
N GLY A 355 19.61 -55.68 -13.23
CA GLY A 355 20.92 -56.18 -13.67
C GLY A 355 20.80 -57.07 -14.90
N PRO A 356 21.90 -57.29 -15.65
CA PRO A 356 21.90 -58.00 -16.91
C PRO A 356 21.78 -59.50 -16.75
N ALA A 357 21.00 -60.14 -17.60
CA ALA A 357 20.94 -61.60 -17.76
C ALA A 357 22.19 -62.12 -18.45
N PRO A 358 22.68 -63.32 -18.08
CA PRO A 358 23.89 -63.93 -18.74
C PRO A 358 23.52 -64.63 -20.02
N ASP A 359 24.49 -64.58 -20.96
CA ASP A 359 24.55 -65.32 -22.22
C ASP A 359 24.46 -66.79 -22.03
N ALA A 360 23.74 -67.44 -22.94
CA ALA A 360 24.03 -68.79 -23.47
C ALA A 360 23.61 -68.83 -24.93
#